data_8f73c9260b80dffbd6eeef0c782ae1b5
#
_entry.id   8f73c9260b80dffbd6eeef0c782ae1b5
#
_cell.length_a   1.000
_cell.length_b   1.000
_cell.length_c   1.000
_cell.angle_alpha   90.00
_cell.angle_beta   90.00
_cell.angle_gamma   90.00
#
_symmetry.space_group_name_H-M   'P 1'
#
loop_
_entity.id
_entity.type
_entity.pdbx_description
1 polymer ?
#
loop_
_entity_poly.entity_id
_entity_poly.type
_entity_poly.pdbx_seq_one_letter_code
_entity_poly.pdbx_strand_id
1 'polypeptide(L)'
;MNWEISNIMCDIEIVKKKLEDVATTHTWFVDERFRKRSLKTKEEAVNYGLAYNEHRIHNEQVTELMLTYLKELDGLMNKFHEIEKASLQADQSESNA
;
A
#
# COMPACT_ATOMS: atom_id res chain seq x y z
N MET A 1 28.04 0.43 2.26
CA MET A 1 26.73 0.99 2.61
C MET A 1 26.35 0.52 4.00
N ASN A 2 25.75 1.40 4.75
CA ASN A 2 25.31 1.17 6.10
C ASN A 2 24.26 0.04 6.12
N TRP A 3 24.41 -0.90 7.06
CA TRP A 3 23.46 -2.00 7.21
C TRP A 3 22.05 -1.52 7.56
N GLU A 4 21.93 -0.37 8.23
CA GLU A 4 20.63 0.24 8.54
C GLU A 4 19.88 0.63 7.28
N ILE A 5 20.57 1.21 6.30
CA ILE A 5 19.96 1.56 4.99
C ILE A 5 19.57 0.30 4.26
N SER A 6 20.40 -0.73 4.28
CA SER A 6 20.09 -2.02 3.66
C SER A 6 18.84 -2.64 4.27
N ASN A 7 18.71 -2.60 5.60
CA ASN A 7 17.53 -3.11 6.30
C ASN A 7 16.26 -2.34 5.93
N ILE A 8 16.35 -1.01 5.84
CA ILE A 8 15.20 -0.18 5.44
C ILE A 8 14.78 -0.53 4.01
N MET A 9 15.73 -0.72 3.11
CA MET A 9 15.42 -1.10 1.73
C MET A 9 14.72 -2.46 1.66
N CYS A 10 15.18 -3.43 2.45
CA CYS A 10 14.52 -4.73 2.56
C CYS A 10 13.08 -4.60 3.08
N ASP A 11 12.89 -3.78 4.10
CA ASP A 11 11.56 -3.54 4.66
C ASP A 11 10.63 -2.84 3.67
N ILE A 12 11.16 -1.89 2.90
CA ILE A 12 10.41 -1.22 1.81
C ILE A 12 9.98 -2.24 0.77
N GLU A 13 10.84 -3.16 0.37
CA GLU A 13 10.50 -4.22 -0.58
C GLU A 13 9.39 -5.12 -0.06
N ILE A 14 9.41 -5.42 1.24
CA ILE A 14 8.34 -6.21 1.87
C ILE A 14 7.00 -5.48 1.79
N VAL A 15 6.98 -4.19 2.12
CA VAL A 15 5.75 -3.37 2.04
C VAL A 15 5.26 -3.29 0.59
N LYS A 16 6.19 -3.13 -0.35
CA LYS A 16 5.85 -3.11 -1.78
C LYS A 16 5.14 -4.40 -2.21
N LYS A 17 5.65 -5.55 -1.79
CA LYS A 17 5.03 -6.85 -2.11
C LYS A 17 3.64 -6.96 -1.50
N LYS A 18 3.45 -6.49 -0.26
CA LYS A 18 2.14 -6.47 0.38
C LYS A 18 1.15 -5.61 -0.40
N LEU A 19 1.57 -4.44 -0.87
CA LEU A 19 0.74 -3.58 -1.70
C LEU A 19 0.42 -4.22 -3.06
N GLU A 20 1.39 -4.90 -3.66
CA GLU A 20 1.16 -5.64 -4.90
C GLU A 20 0.12 -6.75 -4.72
N ASP A 21 0.16 -7.47 -3.61
CA ASP A 21 -0.81 -8.51 -3.28
C ASP A 21 -2.21 -7.94 -3.11
N VAL A 22 -2.34 -6.82 -2.42
CA VAL A 22 -3.62 -6.12 -2.27
C VAL A 22 -4.15 -5.67 -3.63
N ALA A 23 -3.29 -5.08 -4.46
CA ALA A 23 -3.66 -4.63 -5.80
C ALA A 23 -4.11 -5.80 -6.68
N THR A 24 -3.41 -6.93 -6.62
CA THR A 24 -3.73 -8.13 -7.39
C THR A 24 -5.10 -8.69 -6.97
N THR A 25 -5.32 -8.86 -5.68
CA THR A 25 -6.59 -9.37 -5.14
C THR A 25 -7.75 -8.44 -5.50
N HIS A 26 -7.53 -7.13 -5.39
CA HIS A 26 -8.55 -6.15 -5.73
C HIS A 26 -8.85 -6.17 -7.24
N THR A 27 -7.82 -6.33 -8.08
CA THR A 27 -7.99 -6.43 -9.53
C THR A 27 -8.86 -7.63 -9.89
N TRP A 28 -8.63 -8.79 -9.27
CA TRP A 28 -9.48 -9.97 -9.47
C TRP A 28 -10.92 -9.69 -9.07
N PHE A 29 -11.13 -9.02 -7.95
CA PHE A 29 -12.45 -8.64 -7.50
C PHE A 29 -13.15 -7.74 -8.51
N VAL A 30 -12.46 -6.70 -9.00
CA VAL A 30 -13.02 -5.77 -9.99
C VAL A 30 -13.37 -6.50 -11.28
N ASP A 31 -12.46 -7.34 -11.78
CA ASP A 31 -12.67 -8.08 -13.03
C ASP A 31 -13.85 -9.06 -12.93
N GLU A 32 -14.01 -9.70 -11.78
CA GLU A 32 -15.06 -10.68 -11.57
C GLU A 32 -16.42 -10.03 -11.32
N ARG A 33 -16.44 -8.95 -10.49
CA ARG A 33 -17.70 -8.36 -10.02
C ARG A 33 -18.22 -7.24 -10.91
N PHE A 34 -17.35 -6.59 -11.66
CA PHE A 34 -17.70 -5.42 -12.48
C PHE A 34 -17.38 -5.66 -13.96
N ARG A 35 -17.74 -6.82 -14.47
CA ARG A 35 -17.55 -7.18 -15.90
C ARG A 35 -18.33 -6.29 -16.84
N LYS A 36 -19.49 -5.81 -16.40
CA LYS A 36 -20.38 -4.96 -17.19
C LYS A 36 -20.18 -3.51 -16.78
N ARG A 37 -20.09 -2.64 -17.78
CA ARG A 37 -19.90 -1.20 -17.52
C ARG A 37 -21.10 -0.54 -16.88
N SER A 38 -22.31 -1.08 -17.10
CA SER A 38 -23.55 -0.55 -16.52
C SER A 38 -24.55 -1.66 -16.33
N LEU A 39 -25.46 -1.45 -15.39
CA LEU A 39 -26.59 -2.33 -15.16
C LEU A 39 -27.69 -1.92 -16.12
N LYS A 40 -28.15 -2.83 -16.97
CA LYS A 40 -29.13 -2.56 -18.02
C LYS A 40 -30.50 -3.15 -17.74
N THR A 41 -30.61 -4.12 -16.85
CA THR A 41 -31.85 -4.80 -16.54
C THR A 41 -32.18 -4.70 -15.05
N LYS A 42 -33.45 -4.88 -14.73
CA LYS A 42 -33.91 -4.94 -13.33
C LYS A 42 -33.25 -6.11 -12.58
N GLU A 43 -33.09 -7.25 -13.26
CA GLU A 43 -32.46 -8.43 -12.69
C GLU A 43 -30.99 -8.14 -12.29
N GLU A 44 -30.24 -7.47 -13.17
CA GLU A 44 -28.87 -7.06 -12.88
C GLU A 44 -28.82 -6.14 -11.66
N ALA A 45 -29.71 -5.18 -11.57
CA ALA A 45 -29.79 -4.25 -10.45
C ALA A 45 -30.11 -4.97 -9.13
N VAL A 46 -31.03 -5.92 -9.15
CA VAL A 46 -31.39 -6.72 -7.97
C VAL A 46 -30.20 -7.57 -7.53
N ASN A 47 -29.53 -8.23 -8.45
CA ASN A 47 -28.35 -9.05 -8.15
C ASN A 47 -27.22 -8.22 -7.56
N TYR A 48 -27.00 -7.02 -8.07
CA TYR A 48 -26.02 -6.09 -7.50
C TYR A 48 -26.39 -5.71 -6.06
N GLY A 49 -27.69 -5.40 -5.84
CA GLY A 49 -28.18 -5.06 -4.50
C GLY A 49 -27.99 -6.17 -3.49
N LEU A 50 -28.20 -7.42 -3.90
CA LEU A 50 -27.98 -8.59 -3.04
C LEU A 50 -26.50 -8.78 -2.69
N ALA A 51 -25.60 -8.42 -3.59
CA ALA A 51 -24.16 -8.54 -3.39
C ALA A 51 -23.53 -7.30 -2.76
N TYR A 52 -24.29 -6.26 -2.49
CA TYR A 52 -23.78 -4.97 -2.01
C TYR A 52 -22.93 -5.10 -0.74
N ASN A 53 -23.40 -5.87 0.23
CA ASN A 53 -22.67 -6.03 1.49
C ASN A 53 -21.31 -6.70 1.30
N GLU A 54 -21.22 -7.70 0.43
CA GLU A 54 -19.95 -8.34 0.10
C GLU A 54 -18.98 -7.34 -0.53
N HIS A 55 -19.47 -6.51 -1.45
CA HIS A 55 -18.66 -5.49 -2.11
C HIS A 55 -18.18 -4.43 -1.11
N ARG A 56 -19.07 -4.00 -0.23
CA ARG A 56 -18.73 -3.02 0.81
C ARG A 56 -17.65 -3.55 1.74
N ILE A 57 -17.81 -4.77 2.23
CA ILE A 57 -16.85 -5.41 3.14
C ILE A 57 -15.48 -5.53 2.46
N HIS A 58 -15.46 -6.02 1.22
CA HIS A 58 -14.22 -6.14 0.47
C HIS A 58 -13.50 -4.79 0.31
N ASN A 59 -14.25 -3.77 -0.10
CA ASN A 59 -13.69 -2.44 -0.33
C ASN A 59 -13.18 -1.80 0.96
N GLU A 60 -13.89 -1.97 2.07
CA GLU A 60 -13.44 -1.48 3.38
C GLU A 60 -12.15 -2.17 3.81
N GLN A 61 -12.07 -3.49 3.66
CA GLN A 61 -10.86 -4.26 4.00
C GLN A 61 -9.66 -3.84 3.16
N VAL A 62 -9.85 -3.68 1.85
CA VAL A 62 -8.78 -3.23 0.95
C VAL A 62 -8.31 -1.84 1.36
N THR A 63 -9.23 -0.93 1.66
CA THR A 63 -8.89 0.43 2.08
C THR A 63 -8.07 0.41 3.37
N GLU A 64 -8.50 -0.36 4.37
CA GLU A 64 -7.77 -0.48 5.64
C GLU A 64 -6.36 -1.03 5.44
N LEU A 65 -6.21 -2.06 4.61
CA LEU A 65 -4.91 -2.64 4.31
C LEU A 65 -4.00 -1.63 3.61
N MET A 66 -4.52 -0.92 2.62
CA MET A 66 -3.75 0.10 1.90
C MET A 66 -3.27 1.21 2.83
N LEU A 67 -4.16 1.70 3.71
CA LEU A 67 -3.80 2.76 4.66
C LEU A 67 -2.75 2.26 5.66
N THR A 68 -2.87 1.03 6.13
CA THR A 68 -1.90 0.41 7.03
C THR A 68 -0.52 0.33 6.38
N TYR A 69 -0.45 -0.15 5.14
CA TYR A 69 0.83 -0.29 4.45
C TYR A 69 1.45 1.06 4.07
N LEU A 70 0.62 2.05 3.73
CA LEU A 70 1.12 3.41 3.49
C LEU A 70 1.72 4.01 4.76
N LYS A 71 1.11 3.76 5.91
CA LYS A 71 1.64 4.21 7.20
C LYS A 71 2.98 3.53 7.52
N GLU A 72 3.10 2.24 7.25
CA GLU A 72 4.37 1.52 7.40
C GLU A 72 5.44 2.13 6.49
N LEU A 73 5.10 2.43 5.26
CA LEU A 73 6.02 3.05 4.30
C LEU A 73 6.47 4.43 4.77
N ASP A 74 5.55 5.26 5.27
CA ASP A 74 5.88 6.57 5.83
C ASP A 74 6.87 6.45 6.99
N GLY A 75 6.67 5.48 7.86
CA GLY A 75 7.59 5.22 8.97
C GLY A 75 8.99 4.85 8.49
N LEU A 76 9.09 4.03 7.44
CA LEU A 76 10.37 3.63 6.86
C LEU A 76 11.06 4.81 6.17
N MET A 77 10.30 5.63 5.47
CA MET A 77 10.84 6.84 4.84
C MET A 77 11.37 7.83 5.86
N ASN A 78 10.66 8.00 6.97
CA ASN A 78 11.12 8.86 8.06
C ASN A 78 12.42 8.36 8.68
N LYS A 79 12.55 7.05 8.88
CA LYS A 79 13.80 6.44 9.35
C LYS A 79 14.94 6.70 8.39
N PHE A 80 14.70 6.55 7.10
CA PHE A 80 15.70 6.82 6.08
C PHE A 80 16.16 8.27 6.13
N HIS A 81 15.24 9.22 6.24
CA HIS A 81 15.57 10.64 6.31
C HIS A 81 16.39 10.98 7.56
N GLU A 82 16.10 10.34 8.68
CA GLU A 82 16.89 10.54 9.90
C GLU A 82 18.30 10.01 9.78
N ILE A 83 18.48 8.86 9.14
CA ILE A 83 19.80 8.29 8.88
C ILE A 83 20.57 9.20 7.94
N GLU A 84 19.95 9.68 6.88
CA GLU A 84 20.53 10.62 5.93
C GLU A 84 20.98 11.90 6.63
N LYS A 85 20.15 12.47 7.48
CA LYS A 85 20.43 13.67 8.26
C LYS A 85 21.64 13.46 9.20
N ALA A 86 21.66 12.34 9.90
CA ALA A 86 22.77 11.99 10.79
C ALA A 86 24.08 11.83 10.01
N SER A 87 24.01 11.22 8.83
CA SER A 87 25.17 11.05 7.94
C SER A 87 25.72 12.40 7.47
N LEU A 88 24.86 13.33 7.08
CA LEU A 88 25.26 14.67 6.67
C LEU A 88 25.90 15.45 7.83
N GLN A 89 25.37 15.33 9.05
CA GLN A 89 25.94 15.96 10.23
C GLN A 89 27.33 15.42 10.58
N ALA A 90 27.52 14.11 10.44
CA ALA A 90 28.82 13.47 10.66
C ALA A 90 29.83 13.97 9.63
N ASP A 91 29.46 14.08 8.35
CA ASP A 91 30.34 14.60 7.29
C ASP A 91 30.73 16.06 7.56
N GLN A 92 29.79 16.89 8.01
CA GLN A 92 30.08 18.27 8.36
C GLN A 92 31.04 18.37 9.56
N SER A 93 30.90 17.52 10.56
CA SER A 93 31.78 17.46 11.71
C SER A 93 33.19 17.08 11.28
N GLU A 94 33.39 16.13 10.39
CA GLU A 94 34.67 15.74 9.83
C GLU A 94 35.28 16.87 9.04
N SER A 95 34.49 17.58 8.23
CA SER A 95 34.98 18.72 7.43
C SER A 95 35.45 19.88 8.29
N ASN A 96 34.88 20.05 9.47
CA ASN A 96 35.24 21.15 10.40
C ASN A 96 36.37 20.79 11.36
N ALA A 97 36.79 19.54 11.36
CA ALA A 97 37.88 19.09 12.18
C ALA A 97 39.22 19.34 11.48
#